data_595d7d021c856860034b71fcb2b419e0
#
_entry.id   595d7d021c856860034b71fcb2b419e0
#
_cell.length_a   1.000
_cell.length_b   1.000
_cell.length_c   1.000
_cell.angle_alpha   90.00
_cell.angle_beta   90.00
_cell.angle_gamma   90.00
#
_symmetry.space_group_name_H-M   'P 1'
#
loop_
_entity.id
_entity.type
_entity.pdbx_description
1 polymer ?
#
loop_
_entity_poly.entity_id
_entity_poly.type
_entity_poly.pdbx_seq_one_letter_code
_entity_poly.pdbx_strand_id
1 'polypeptide(L)'
;LEISNSDVLVVDENLDKKEFEKWANTLNISRNLEMKIGAKIIFTSNKWGEYYNGEQGKIMQILKENGAISSVIVQKDSGEICEIEKCAYNFCALNLNEDEIEENVQASLYQFPFKLAYALTIHKSQGMSINSLICNINHIFAKGQLYVALSRAVNPKNLKLFYDKKSDFRQHLRKVVKIDDEVKKFYQENVFLHIKESL
;
A
#
# COMPACT_ATOMS: atom_id res chain seq x y z
N LEU A 1 -20.95 11.46 -4.04
CA LEU A 1 -19.97 10.46 -4.45
C LEU A 1 -19.36 10.92 -5.76
N GLU A 2 -18.06 10.97 -5.83
CA GLU A 2 -17.30 11.31 -7.04
C GLU A 2 -16.52 10.09 -7.48
N ILE A 3 -16.33 9.93 -8.79
CA ILE A 3 -15.60 8.81 -9.37
C ILE A 3 -14.46 9.37 -10.22
N SER A 4 -13.24 8.96 -9.94
CA SER A 4 -12.08 9.20 -10.79
C SER A 4 -11.70 7.91 -11.50
N ASN A 5 -11.81 7.90 -12.81
CA ASN A 5 -11.30 6.83 -13.65
C ASN A 5 -9.79 7.02 -13.86
N SER A 6 -9.07 5.92 -14.01
CA SER A 6 -7.67 5.99 -14.46
C SER A 6 -7.62 6.36 -15.93
N ASP A 7 -6.66 7.20 -16.30
CA ASP A 7 -6.37 7.52 -17.70
C ASP A 7 -5.17 6.68 -18.15
N VAL A 8 -5.15 6.30 -19.42
CA VAL A 8 -4.05 5.53 -20.02
C VAL A 8 -3.50 6.27 -21.22
N LEU A 9 -2.21 6.54 -21.20
CA LEU A 9 -1.45 7.07 -22.32
C LEU A 9 -0.59 5.93 -22.91
N VAL A 10 -0.88 5.54 -24.13
CA VAL A 10 -0.07 4.56 -24.88
C VAL A 10 1.01 5.31 -25.64
N VAL A 11 2.26 4.94 -25.44
CA VAL A 11 3.44 5.56 -26.07
C VAL A 11 3.94 4.68 -27.22
N ASP A 12 3.94 3.37 -27.04
CA ASP A 12 4.35 2.40 -28.05
C ASP A 12 3.12 1.79 -28.74
N GLU A 13 3.02 1.94 -30.07
CA GLU A 13 1.92 1.38 -30.88
C GLU A 13 1.89 -0.15 -30.86
N ASN A 14 3.03 -0.80 -30.58
CA ASN A 14 3.17 -2.26 -30.52
C ASN A 14 2.92 -2.83 -29.12
N LEU A 15 2.35 -2.04 -28.20
CA LEU A 15 2.06 -2.45 -26.83
C LEU A 15 1.29 -3.76 -26.77
N ASP A 16 1.82 -4.76 -26.06
CA ASP A 16 1.04 -5.96 -25.70
C ASP A 16 -0.01 -5.60 -24.64
N LYS A 17 -1.25 -5.43 -25.11
CA LYS A 17 -2.39 -5.06 -24.26
C LYS A 17 -2.65 -6.07 -23.14
N LYS A 18 -2.37 -7.37 -23.36
CA LYS A 18 -2.59 -8.39 -22.34
C LYS A 18 -1.56 -8.29 -21.22
N GLU A 19 -0.31 -8.03 -21.59
CA GLU A 19 0.76 -7.85 -20.64
C GLU A 19 0.56 -6.56 -19.83
N PHE A 20 0.23 -5.47 -20.51
CA PHE A 20 -0.15 -4.20 -19.86
C PHE A 20 -1.29 -4.38 -18.87
N GLU A 21 -2.38 -5.08 -19.22
CA GLU A 21 -3.50 -5.31 -18.32
C GLU A 21 -3.11 -6.18 -17.11
N LYS A 22 -2.27 -7.19 -17.31
CA LYS A 22 -1.72 -7.97 -16.18
C LYS A 22 -0.93 -7.08 -15.22
N TRP A 23 -0.02 -6.27 -15.74
CA TRP A 23 0.77 -5.34 -14.98
C TRP A 23 -0.12 -4.32 -14.25
N ALA A 24 -1.07 -3.68 -14.93
CA ALA A 24 -1.98 -2.70 -14.36
C ALA A 24 -2.80 -3.28 -13.18
N ASN A 25 -3.15 -4.57 -13.24
CA ASN A 25 -3.82 -5.27 -12.15
C ASN A 25 -2.91 -5.58 -10.94
N THR A 26 -1.58 -5.53 -11.10
CA THR A 26 -0.63 -5.66 -9.97
C THR A 26 -0.50 -4.37 -9.18
N LEU A 27 -0.82 -3.23 -9.78
CA LEU A 27 -0.71 -1.94 -9.14
C LEU A 27 -1.63 -1.84 -7.91
N ASN A 28 -1.11 -1.26 -6.84
CA ASN A 28 -1.88 -1.08 -5.61
C ASN A 28 -2.79 0.16 -5.66
N ILE A 29 -3.50 0.35 -6.79
CA ILE A 29 -4.42 1.45 -7.05
C ILE A 29 -5.82 0.94 -7.46
N SER A 30 -6.84 1.80 -7.39
CA SER A 30 -8.17 1.53 -7.96
C SER A 30 -8.30 2.22 -9.30
N ARG A 31 -8.53 1.48 -10.37
CA ARG A 31 -8.76 2.06 -11.72
C ARG A 31 -10.00 2.96 -11.75
N ASN A 32 -11.03 2.60 -11.01
CA ASN A 32 -12.22 3.41 -10.76
C ASN A 32 -12.21 3.76 -9.27
N LEU A 33 -11.70 4.93 -8.94
CA LEU A 33 -11.59 5.37 -7.56
C LEU A 33 -12.82 6.18 -7.16
N GLU A 34 -13.67 5.59 -6.35
CA GLU A 34 -14.79 6.30 -5.73
C GLU A 34 -14.27 7.09 -4.53
N MET A 35 -14.66 8.35 -4.44
CA MET A 35 -14.25 9.22 -3.35
C MET A 35 -15.38 10.16 -2.90
N LYS A 36 -15.25 10.65 -1.67
CA LYS A 36 -16.21 11.57 -1.05
C LYS A 36 -15.46 12.48 -0.09
N ILE A 37 -15.86 13.74 0.00
CA ILE A 37 -15.39 14.65 1.05
C ILE A 37 -15.64 14.00 2.41
N GLY A 38 -14.62 14.03 3.28
CA GLY A 38 -14.64 13.38 4.58
C GLY A 38 -14.20 11.91 4.58
N ALA A 39 -13.99 11.28 3.42
CA ALA A 39 -13.50 9.91 3.36
C ALA A 39 -12.05 9.81 3.85
N LYS A 40 -11.76 8.75 4.62
CA LYS A 40 -10.39 8.40 5.00
C LYS A 40 -9.67 7.71 3.86
N ILE A 41 -8.44 8.11 3.64
CA ILE A 41 -7.57 7.55 2.60
C ILE A 41 -6.24 7.09 3.19
N ILE A 42 -5.56 6.24 2.46
CA ILE A 42 -4.19 5.83 2.71
C ILE A 42 -3.39 5.95 1.41
N PHE A 43 -2.22 6.59 1.48
CA PHE A 43 -1.32 6.70 0.34
C PHE A 43 -0.71 5.35 -0.02
N THR A 44 -0.54 5.08 -1.31
CA THR A 44 -0.07 3.80 -1.85
C THR A 44 1.29 3.90 -2.54
N SER A 45 1.86 5.10 -2.58
CA SER A 45 3.19 5.40 -3.11
C SER A 45 3.85 6.52 -2.31
N ASN A 46 5.13 6.78 -2.61
CA ASN A 46 5.88 7.87 -2.01
C ASN A 46 6.01 9.03 -3.01
N LYS A 47 5.87 10.25 -2.53
CA LYS A 47 6.32 11.47 -3.20
C LYS A 47 7.12 12.28 -2.19
N TRP A 48 8.43 12.38 -2.43
CA TRP A 48 9.36 13.00 -1.48
C TRP A 48 8.92 14.41 -1.11
N GLY A 49 8.86 14.70 0.20
CA GLY A 49 8.45 16.00 0.72
C GLY A 49 6.94 16.27 0.73
N GLU A 50 6.10 15.36 0.17
CA GLU A 50 4.66 15.55 0.13
C GLU A 50 3.90 14.45 0.89
N TYR A 51 4.11 13.16 0.56
CA TYR A 51 3.45 12.03 1.22
C TYR A 51 4.25 10.74 1.08
N TYR A 52 3.97 9.80 1.98
CA TYR A 52 4.62 8.49 2.02
C TYR A 52 3.61 7.35 2.01
N ASN A 53 4.03 6.21 1.45
CA ASN A 53 3.22 4.99 1.43
C ASN A 53 2.83 4.56 2.85
N GLY A 54 1.53 4.38 3.08
CA GLY A 54 0.97 4.06 4.39
C GLY A 54 0.55 5.28 5.21
N GLU A 55 0.91 6.50 4.82
CA GLU A 55 0.37 7.71 5.44
C GLU A 55 -1.14 7.78 5.27
N GLN A 56 -1.83 8.23 6.30
CA GLN A 56 -3.29 8.34 6.32
C GLN A 56 -3.71 9.79 6.31
N GLY A 57 -4.89 10.03 5.75
CA GLY A 57 -5.48 11.36 5.73
C GLY A 57 -6.97 11.31 5.44
N LYS A 58 -7.55 12.48 5.33
CA LYS A 58 -8.97 12.69 5.06
C LYS A 58 -9.15 13.64 3.89
N ILE A 59 -10.01 13.30 2.96
CA ILE A 59 -10.38 14.18 1.84
C ILE A 59 -11.14 15.39 2.38
N MET A 60 -10.59 16.58 2.14
CA MET A 60 -11.20 17.85 2.54
C MET A 60 -11.96 18.49 1.40
N GLN A 61 -11.41 18.42 0.17
CA GLN A 61 -12.02 19.00 -1.02
C GLN A 61 -11.67 18.19 -2.28
N ILE A 62 -12.55 18.21 -3.27
CA ILE A 62 -12.34 17.61 -4.58
C ILE A 62 -12.46 18.74 -5.59
N LEU A 63 -11.38 19.01 -6.32
CA LEU A 63 -11.30 20.07 -7.32
C LEU A 63 -11.56 19.47 -8.70
N LYS A 64 -12.25 20.23 -9.54
CA LYS A 64 -12.62 19.80 -10.91
C LYS A 64 -12.24 20.86 -11.91
N GLU A 65 -11.73 20.41 -13.04
CA GLU A 65 -11.50 21.22 -14.23
C GLU A 65 -12.17 20.54 -15.42
N ASN A 66 -12.89 21.31 -16.21
CA ASN A 66 -13.62 20.82 -17.41
C ASN A 66 -14.51 19.58 -17.11
N GLY A 67 -15.08 19.50 -15.91
CA GLY A 67 -15.95 18.39 -15.49
C GLY A 67 -15.23 17.13 -15.00
N ALA A 68 -13.90 17.07 -15.13
CA ALA A 68 -13.08 15.99 -14.59
C ALA A 68 -12.44 16.39 -13.25
N ILE A 69 -12.12 15.40 -12.39
CA ILE A 69 -11.41 15.65 -11.15
C ILE A 69 -9.94 15.95 -11.50
N SER A 70 -9.49 17.17 -11.21
CA SER A 70 -8.10 17.61 -11.42
C SER A 70 -7.22 17.28 -10.22
N SER A 71 -7.65 17.65 -9.01
CA SER A 71 -6.89 17.40 -7.77
C SER A 71 -7.79 17.17 -6.57
N VAL A 72 -7.20 16.70 -5.48
CA VAL A 72 -7.88 16.42 -4.21
C VAL A 72 -7.08 17.04 -3.07
N ILE A 73 -7.73 17.86 -2.25
CA ILE A 73 -7.13 18.40 -1.03
C ILE A 73 -7.30 17.38 0.08
N VAL A 74 -6.18 16.97 0.65
CA VAL A 74 -6.11 15.97 1.73
C VAL A 74 -5.50 16.60 2.97
N GLN A 75 -6.14 16.42 4.11
CA GLN A 75 -5.54 16.67 5.42
C GLN A 75 -4.99 15.35 5.95
N LYS A 76 -3.67 15.27 6.13
CA LYS A 76 -2.99 14.11 6.73
C LYS A 76 -3.31 13.98 8.22
N ASP A 77 -3.13 12.79 8.78
CA ASP A 77 -3.28 12.58 10.23
C ASP A 77 -2.26 13.39 11.06
N SER A 78 -1.15 13.84 10.44
CA SER A 78 -0.20 14.80 11.03
C SER A 78 -0.77 16.22 11.19
N GLY A 79 -1.89 16.53 10.53
CA GLY A 79 -2.50 17.85 10.44
C GLY A 79 -2.08 18.65 9.20
N GLU A 80 -1.07 18.22 8.48
CA GLU A 80 -0.60 18.83 7.24
C GLU A 80 -1.66 18.72 6.14
N ILE A 81 -1.81 19.77 5.33
CA ILE A 81 -2.73 19.81 4.19
C ILE A 81 -1.90 19.78 2.91
N CYS A 82 -2.23 18.89 2.00
CA CYS A 82 -1.59 18.77 0.70
C CYS A 82 -2.63 18.65 -0.41
N GLU A 83 -2.28 19.17 -1.57
CA GLU A 83 -3.01 19.01 -2.82
C GLU A 83 -2.43 17.83 -3.59
N ILE A 84 -3.27 16.88 -3.94
CA ILE A 84 -2.87 15.63 -4.58
C ILE A 84 -3.44 15.59 -5.99
N GLU A 85 -2.56 15.41 -6.95
CA GLU A 85 -2.90 15.16 -8.35
C GLU A 85 -2.74 13.68 -8.71
N LYS A 86 -3.24 13.29 -9.88
CA LYS A 86 -2.95 11.97 -10.43
C LYS A 86 -1.45 11.84 -10.71
N CYS A 87 -0.86 10.71 -10.39
CA CYS A 87 0.52 10.38 -10.75
C CYS A 87 0.55 9.30 -11.83
N ALA A 88 1.64 9.29 -12.60
CA ALA A 88 1.89 8.30 -13.63
C ALA A 88 2.47 7.02 -13.03
N TYR A 89 1.95 5.90 -13.48
CA TYR A 89 2.52 4.56 -13.28
C TYR A 89 2.98 4.07 -14.65
N ASN A 90 4.27 3.89 -14.84
CA ASN A 90 4.85 3.58 -16.14
C ASN A 90 5.01 2.08 -16.32
N PHE A 91 4.51 1.58 -17.43
CA PHE A 91 4.78 0.25 -17.94
C PHE A 91 5.97 0.32 -18.90
N CYS A 92 7.10 -0.27 -18.50
CA CYS A 92 8.35 -0.17 -19.21
C CYS A 92 8.77 -1.53 -19.79
N ALA A 93 9.31 -1.52 -21.00
CA ALA A 93 10.15 -2.61 -21.49
C ALA A 93 11.60 -2.38 -21.06
N LEU A 94 12.27 -3.46 -20.66
CA LEU A 94 13.70 -3.45 -20.35
C LEU A 94 14.48 -3.88 -21.58
N ASN A 95 15.31 -2.99 -22.11
CA ASN A 95 16.22 -3.28 -23.20
C ASN A 95 17.66 -3.36 -22.67
N LEU A 96 18.36 -4.41 -23.03
CA LEU A 96 19.78 -4.58 -22.76
C LEU A 96 20.57 -4.01 -23.94
N ASN A 97 21.25 -2.89 -23.74
CA ASN A 97 22.22 -2.34 -24.67
C ASN A 97 23.61 -2.44 -24.06
N GLU A 98 24.49 -3.19 -24.72
CA GLU A 98 25.94 -3.36 -24.49
C GLU A 98 26.43 -3.53 -23.04
N ASP A 99 25.91 -2.93 -22.01
CA ASP A 99 26.16 -3.15 -20.58
C ASP A 99 25.20 -2.33 -19.69
N GLU A 100 24.24 -1.62 -20.28
CA GLU A 100 23.25 -0.82 -19.56
C GLU A 100 21.83 -1.32 -19.78
N ILE A 101 21.05 -1.32 -18.72
CA ILE A 101 19.61 -1.60 -18.80
C ILE A 101 18.89 -0.28 -19.03
N GLU A 102 18.30 -0.14 -20.21
CA GLU A 102 17.44 1.01 -20.53
C GLU A 102 15.96 0.67 -20.31
N GLU A 103 15.28 1.54 -19.58
CA GLU A 103 13.84 1.46 -19.39
C GLU A 103 13.11 2.31 -20.44
N ASN A 104 12.38 1.65 -21.34
CA ASN A 104 11.55 2.32 -22.33
C ASN A 104 10.08 2.27 -21.90
N VAL A 105 9.48 3.44 -21.66
CA VAL A 105 8.06 3.55 -21.31
C VAL A 105 7.20 3.21 -22.53
N GLN A 106 6.43 2.14 -22.42
CA GLN A 106 5.49 1.71 -23.45
C GLN A 106 4.09 2.29 -23.24
N ALA A 107 3.68 2.43 -22.00
CA ALA A 107 2.42 3.05 -21.63
C ALA A 107 2.49 3.63 -20.21
N SER A 108 1.66 4.63 -19.93
CA SER A 108 1.50 5.21 -18.60
C SER A 108 0.03 5.18 -18.17
N LEU A 109 -0.21 4.73 -16.94
CA LEU A 109 -1.53 4.76 -16.30
C LEU A 109 -1.53 5.87 -15.24
N TYR A 110 -2.48 6.78 -15.32
CA TYR A 110 -2.60 7.92 -14.40
C TYR A 110 -3.75 7.68 -13.42
N GLN A 111 -3.48 7.76 -12.13
CA GLN A 111 -4.49 7.69 -11.08
C GLN A 111 -3.97 8.37 -9.81
N PHE A 112 -4.89 8.73 -8.91
CA PHE A 112 -4.53 9.24 -7.59
C PHE A 112 -3.77 8.20 -6.78
N PRO A 113 -2.66 8.59 -6.09
CA PRO A 113 -1.78 7.69 -5.35
C PRO A 113 -2.32 7.30 -3.97
N PHE A 114 -3.64 7.10 -3.86
CA PHE A 114 -4.26 6.70 -2.60
C PHE A 114 -5.47 5.78 -2.81
N LYS A 115 -5.90 5.15 -1.72
CA LYS A 115 -7.11 4.33 -1.62
C LYS A 115 -7.95 4.74 -0.42
N LEU A 116 -9.22 4.32 -0.42
CA LEU A 116 -10.04 4.40 0.78
C LEU A 116 -9.45 3.52 1.89
N ALA A 117 -9.31 4.09 3.09
CA ALA A 117 -8.60 3.48 4.23
C ALA A 117 -9.54 2.82 5.24
N TYR A 118 -10.69 2.29 4.82
CA TYR A 118 -11.64 1.65 5.74
C TYR A 118 -11.24 0.22 6.10
N ALA A 119 -10.71 -0.54 5.15
CA ALA A 119 -10.20 -1.88 5.37
C ALA A 119 -9.17 -2.27 4.29
N LEU A 120 -8.12 -2.95 4.71
CA LEU A 120 -7.08 -3.51 3.84
C LEU A 120 -6.82 -4.97 4.21
N THR A 121 -6.46 -5.78 3.24
CA THR A 121 -5.93 -7.11 3.54
C THR A 121 -4.50 -7.01 4.04
N ILE A 122 -4.07 -7.98 4.85
CA ILE A 122 -2.68 -8.02 5.37
C ILE A 122 -1.66 -8.01 4.23
N HIS A 123 -1.92 -8.74 3.14
CA HIS A 123 -1.04 -8.74 1.96
C HIS A 123 -0.90 -7.35 1.33
N LYS A 124 -2.02 -6.63 1.18
CA LYS A 124 -1.99 -5.26 0.61
C LYS A 124 -1.38 -4.21 1.54
N SER A 125 -1.22 -4.52 2.81
CA SER A 125 -0.55 -3.66 3.78
C SER A 125 0.97 -3.91 3.88
N GLN A 126 1.52 -4.89 3.16
CA GLN A 126 2.96 -5.13 3.15
C GLN A 126 3.73 -3.89 2.69
N GLY A 127 4.83 -3.58 3.36
CA GLY A 127 5.64 -2.38 3.10
C GLY A 127 5.05 -1.07 3.64
N MET A 128 3.81 -1.06 4.14
CA MET A 128 3.19 0.15 4.69
C MET A 128 3.58 0.36 6.17
N SER A 129 3.64 1.63 6.57
CA SER A 129 3.73 2.07 7.97
C SER A 129 2.41 2.73 8.35
N ILE A 130 1.69 2.17 9.34
CA ILE A 130 0.33 2.60 9.68
C ILE A 130 0.31 3.15 11.10
N ASN A 131 -0.06 4.42 11.25
CA ASN A 131 -0.07 5.12 12.55
C ASN A 131 -1.16 4.63 13.50
N SER A 132 -2.33 4.25 12.97
CA SER A 132 -3.46 3.73 13.76
C SER A 132 -4.05 2.52 13.05
N LEU A 133 -4.00 1.36 13.70
CA LEU A 133 -4.35 0.08 13.09
C LEU A 133 -5.27 -0.73 14.01
N ILE A 134 -6.39 -1.21 13.45
CA ILE A 134 -7.20 -2.27 14.06
C ILE A 134 -6.95 -3.54 13.26
N CYS A 135 -6.31 -4.52 13.86
CA CYS A 135 -6.02 -5.80 13.22
C CYS A 135 -7.09 -6.85 13.60
N ASN A 136 -7.83 -7.35 12.61
CA ASN A 136 -8.74 -8.48 12.81
C ASN A 136 -7.93 -9.78 12.77
N ILE A 137 -7.83 -10.46 13.93
CA ILE A 137 -7.04 -11.68 14.09
C ILE A 137 -7.85 -12.97 13.96
N ASN A 138 -9.17 -12.91 13.68
CA ASN A 138 -10.02 -14.09 13.61
C ASN A 138 -9.69 -15.03 12.44
N HIS A 139 -9.24 -14.48 11.33
CA HIS A 139 -9.02 -15.19 10.08
C HIS A 139 -7.55 -15.29 9.65
N ILE A 140 -6.64 -15.31 10.62
CA ILE A 140 -5.22 -15.57 10.36
C ILE A 140 -5.03 -17.05 10.05
N PHE A 141 -4.53 -17.38 8.87
CA PHE A 141 -4.38 -18.77 8.41
C PHE A 141 -2.94 -19.14 8.02
N ALA A 142 -2.14 -18.19 7.56
CA ALA A 142 -0.78 -18.45 7.10
C ALA A 142 0.26 -18.25 8.23
N LYS A 143 1.36 -19.01 8.17
CA LYS A 143 2.54 -18.81 9.02
C LYS A 143 3.11 -17.41 8.77
N GLY A 144 3.51 -16.70 9.82
CA GLY A 144 4.04 -15.32 9.73
C GLY A 144 3.01 -14.22 9.45
N GLN A 145 1.78 -14.54 9.05
CA GLN A 145 0.78 -13.54 8.66
C GLN A 145 0.43 -12.56 9.78
N LEU A 146 0.32 -13.05 11.03
CA LEU A 146 0.10 -12.17 12.18
C LEU A 146 1.28 -11.22 12.40
N TYR A 147 2.52 -11.70 12.27
CA TYR A 147 3.72 -10.86 12.38
C TYR A 147 3.70 -9.74 11.34
N VAL A 148 3.39 -10.07 10.07
CA VAL A 148 3.28 -9.07 8.99
C VAL A 148 2.24 -8.01 9.33
N ALA A 149 1.07 -8.40 9.86
CA ALA A 149 0.01 -7.47 10.24
C ALA A 149 0.45 -6.54 11.38
N LEU A 150 1.01 -7.10 12.45
CA LEU A 150 1.39 -6.32 13.65
C LEU A 150 2.58 -5.41 13.38
N SER A 151 3.53 -5.84 12.54
CA SER A 151 4.71 -5.04 12.16
C SER A 151 4.37 -3.83 11.27
N ARG A 152 3.11 -3.68 10.82
CA ARG A 152 2.65 -2.47 10.14
C ARG A 152 2.44 -1.30 11.09
N ALA A 153 2.16 -1.55 12.36
CA ALA A 153 1.90 -0.50 13.33
C ALA A 153 3.20 0.25 13.70
N VAL A 154 3.22 1.56 13.44
CA VAL A 154 4.33 2.44 13.83
C VAL A 154 4.43 2.55 15.35
N ASN A 155 3.29 2.64 16.05
CA ASN A 155 3.24 2.76 17.49
C ASN A 155 2.32 1.68 18.09
N PRO A 156 2.84 0.80 18.97
CA PRO A 156 2.02 -0.24 19.61
C PRO A 156 0.83 0.31 20.41
N LYS A 157 0.88 1.54 20.92
CA LYS A 157 -0.22 2.17 21.63
C LYS A 157 -1.45 2.43 20.75
N ASN A 158 -1.23 2.57 19.44
CA ASN A 158 -2.26 2.80 18.43
C ASN A 158 -2.71 1.53 17.72
N LEU A 159 -2.18 0.37 18.13
CA LEU A 159 -2.57 -0.94 17.64
C LEU A 159 -3.68 -1.52 18.51
N LYS A 160 -4.80 -1.88 17.87
CA LYS A 160 -5.90 -2.60 18.51
C LYS A 160 -6.09 -3.94 17.81
N LEU A 161 -6.39 -4.99 18.60
CA LEU A 161 -6.72 -6.30 18.06
C LEU A 161 -8.23 -6.51 18.14
N PHE A 162 -8.84 -6.86 17.02
CA PHE A 162 -10.22 -7.30 16.97
C PHE A 162 -10.29 -8.82 17.02
N TYR A 163 -11.06 -9.33 17.98
CA TYR A 163 -11.23 -10.74 18.26
C TYR A 163 -12.68 -11.02 18.69
N ASP A 164 -13.33 -12.01 18.09
CA ASP A 164 -14.77 -12.29 18.24
C ASP A 164 -15.15 -13.08 19.50
N LYS A 165 -14.19 -13.40 20.35
CA LYS A 165 -14.37 -14.12 21.65
C LYS A 165 -15.02 -15.50 21.55
N LYS A 166 -15.00 -16.16 20.39
CA LYS A 166 -15.52 -17.54 20.23
C LYS A 166 -14.71 -18.60 20.99
N SER A 167 -13.48 -18.27 21.41
CA SER A 167 -12.59 -19.13 22.18
C SER A 167 -11.83 -18.32 23.22
N ASP A 168 -11.12 -18.95 24.13
CA ASP A 168 -10.18 -18.25 25.00
C ASP A 168 -9.10 -17.53 24.19
N PHE A 169 -8.80 -16.28 24.54
CA PHE A 169 -7.87 -15.44 23.77
C PHE A 169 -6.46 -16.04 23.69
N ARG A 170 -5.98 -16.68 24.77
CA ARG A 170 -4.66 -17.33 24.78
C ARG A 170 -4.64 -18.55 23.86
N GLN A 171 -5.73 -19.33 23.84
CA GLN A 171 -5.86 -20.43 22.90
C GLN A 171 -5.89 -19.94 21.45
N HIS A 172 -6.63 -18.86 21.19
CA HIS A 172 -6.68 -18.26 19.87
C HIS A 172 -5.29 -17.76 19.43
N LEU A 173 -4.56 -17.03 20.28
CA LEU A 173 -3.21 -16.59 19.98
C LEU A 173 -2.27 -17.76 19.64
N ARG A 174 -2.33 -18.88 20.39
CA ARG A 174 -1.53 -20.09 20.07
C ARG A 174 -1.83 -20.65 18.68
N LYS A 175 -3.03 -20.45 18.15
CA LYS A 175 -3.42 -20.89 16.80
C LYS A 175 -2.91 -19.98 15.72
N VAL A 176 -2.91 -18.66 15.95
CA VAL A 176 -2.59 -17.65 14.94
C VAL A 176 -1.13 -17.18 14.98
N VAL A 177 -0.44 -17.29 16.12
CA VAL A 177 1.01 -17.04 16.23
C VAL A 177 1.74 -18.27 15.70
N LYS A 178 2.01 -18.27 14.41
CA LYS A 178 2.73 -19.35 13.73
C LYS A 178 3.97 -18.81 13.07
N ILE A 179 5.09 -19.48 13.28
CA ILE A 179 6.37 -19.18 12.62
C ILE A 179 6.65 -20.33 11.65
N ASP A 180 7.26 -20.05 10.53
CA ASP A 180 7.70 -21.06 9.60
C ASP A 180 8.85 -21.88 10.20
N ASP A 181 8.83 -23.19 10.00
CA ASP A 181 9.84 -24.07 10.58
C ASP A 181 11.19 -23.92 9.89
N GLU A 182 11.22 -23.59 8.60
CA GLU A 182 12.44 -23.26 7.86
C GLU A 182 13.08 -21.96 8.39
N VAL A 183 12.26 -20.94 8.69
CA VAL A 183 12.73 -19.69 9.32
C VAL A 183 13.32 -19.99 10.71
N LYS A 184 12.64 -20.81 11.52
CA LYS A 184 13.21 -21.22 12.83
C LYS A 184 14.56 -21.91 12.68
N LYS A 185 14.63 -22.87 11.75
CA LYS A 185 15.86 -23.59 11.45
C LYS A 185 16.99 -22.64 11.03
N PHE A 186 16.68 -21.72 10.12
CA PHE A 186 17.63 -20.70 9.69
C PHE A 186 18.19 -19.89 10.86
N TYR A 187 17.34 -19.42 11.79
CA TYR A 187 17.80 -18.68 12.97
C TYR A 187 18.55 -19.54 13.99
N GLN A 188 18.31 -20.84 14.03
CA GLN A 188 19.05 -21.77 14.92
C GLN A 188 20.43 -22.16 14.37
N GLU A 189 20.55 -22.25 13.05
CA GLU A 189 21.77 -22.72 12.37
C GLU A 189 22.75 -21.57 12.03
N ASN A 190 22.30 -20.30 12.11
CA ASN A 190 23.12 -19.15 11.78
C ASN A 190 23.42 -18.27 13.00
N VAL A 191 24.65 -17.79 13.09
CA VAL A 191 25.07 -16.84 14.10
C VAL A 191 24.84 -15.42 13.57
N PHE A 192 24.08 -14.62 14.30
CA PHE A 192 23.81 -13.22 13.96
C PHE A 192 24.69 -12.31 14.83
N LEU A 193 25.49 -11.45 14.19
CA LEU A 193 26.23 -10.40 14.89
C LEU A 193 25.29 -9.25 15.21
N HIS A 194 25.14 -8.91 16.49
CA HIS A 194 24.50 -7.66 16.89
C HIS A 194 25.47 -6.51 16.65
N ILE A 195 25.21 -5.73 15.61
CA ILE A 195 25.87 -4.42 15.46
C ILE A 195 25.23 -3.51 16.53
N LYS A 196 25.98 -3.21 17.58
CA LYS A 196 25.62 -2.13 18.49
C LYS A 196 25.84 -0.84 17.71
N GLU A 197 24.74 -0.17 17.35
CA GLU A 197 24.82 1.23 16.94
C GLU A 197 25.38 2.00 18.16
N SER A 198 26.59 2.52 18.00
CA SER A 198 27.12 3.55 18.90
C SER A 198 26.30 4.82 18.63
N LEU A 199 25.38 5.14 19.52
CA LEU A 199 24.72 6.44 19.63
C LEU A 199 25.74 7.53 19.98
#